data_473ccca2ecd9223c4203ab4844a87e43
#
_entry.id   473ccca2ecd9223c4203ab4844a87e43
#
_cell.length_a   1.000
_cell.length_b   1.000
_cell.length_c   1.000
_cell.angle_alpha   90.00
_cell.angle_beta   90.00
_cell.angle_gamma   90.00
#
_symmetry.space_group_name_H-M   'P 1'
#
loop_
_entity.id
_entity.type
_entity.pdbx_description
1 polymer ?
#
loop_
_entity_poly.entity_id
_entity_poly.type
_entity_poly.pdbx_seq_one_letter_code
_entity_poly.pdbx_strand_id
1 'polypeptide(L)'
;MSTRKNLASVLLSTVVAGAGVFAMTAPAQASVPGTEQFKNVATGFCLDSNANKQVYTHGCNSGSYQKWTVSSVSGGYTVKNVATGFCLDSNAGKQVYTHACNGGSYQKWVIRRSGAGYVLKNVATGFVLDSNAGKQVYTHTANSGNYQRWS
;
A
#
# COMPACT_ATOMS: atom_id res chain seq x y z
N MET A 1 79.34 -0.01 -27.40
CA MET A 1 78.20 0.57 -28.14
C MET A 1 76.92 0.15 -27.46
N SER A 2 76.30 1.04 -26.77
CA SER A 2 75.13 0.77 -25.97
C SER A 2 73.88 1.21 -26.73
N THR A 3 73.02 0.29 -27.06
CA THR A 3 71.74 0.59 -27.72
C THR A 3 70.65 0.67 -26.66
N ARG A 4 70.23 1.87 -26.38
CA ARG A 4 69.07 2.13 -25.50
C ARG A 4 67.81 1.81 -26.26
N LYS A 5 67.07 0.84 -25.73
CA LYS A 5 65.68 0.57 -26.19
C LYS A 5 64.74 1.45 -25.44
N ASN A 6 64.10 2.35 -26.13
CA ASN A 6 63.01 3.17 -25.57
C ASN A 6 61.76 2.29 -25.41
N LEU A 7 61.36 2.12 -24.15
CA LEU A 7 60.09 1.55 -23.80
C LEU A 7 59.04 2.66 -23.88
N ALA A 8 58.24 2.62 -24.91
CA ALA A 8 57.06 3.46 -24.99
C ALA A 8 55.99 2.95 -24.00
N SER A 9 55.75 3.72 -22.96
CA SER A 9 54.65 3.45 -22.07
C SER A 9 53.34 3.71 -22.80
N VAL A 10 52.61 2.66 -23.12
CA VAL A 10 51.23 2.77 -23.58
C VAL A 10 50.38 3.02 -22.38
N LEU A 11 49.95 4.27 -22.21
CA LEU A 11 48.89 4.61 -21.27
C LEU A 11 47.57 4.03 -21.79
N LEU A 12 47.17 2.92 -21.19
CA LEU A 12 45.87 2.35 -21.40
C LEU A 12 44.83 3.23 -20.67
N SER A 13 44.22 4.15 -21.41
CA SER A 13 43.06 4.89 -20.91
C SER A 13 41.91 3.92 -20.74
N THR A 14 41.67 3.48 -19.51
CA THR A 14 40.44 2.79 -19.18
C THR A 14 39.30 3.82 -19.25
N VAL A 15 38.57 3.79 -20.35
CA VAL A 15 37.27 4.41 -20.41
C VAL A 15 36.38 3.60 -19.47
N VAL A 16 36.19 4.12 -18.26
CA VAL A 16 35.10 3.67 -17.40
C VAL A 16 33.82 4.12 -18.10
N ALA A 17 33.26 3.24 -18.90
CA ALA A 17 31.89 3.38 -19.33
C ALA A 17 31.07 3.34 -18.05
N GLY A 18 30.59 4.51 -17.61
CA GLY A 18 29.58 4.61 -16.57
C GLY A 18 28.39 3.81 -17.03
N ALA A 19 28.27 2.57 -16.60
CA ALA A 19 27.03 1.85 -16.67
C ALA A 19 26.06 2.69 -15.84
N GLY A 20 25.22 3.48 -16.52
CA GLY A 20 24.06 4.10 -15.89
C GLY A 20 23.29 2.95 -15.29
N VAL A 21 23.38 2.80 -13.98
CA VAL A 21 22.48 1.95 -13.23
C VAL A 21 21.14 2.63 -13.39
N PHE A 22 20.40 2.24 -14.42
CA PHE A 22 18.98 2.44 -14.43
C PHE A 22 18.51 1.60 -13.24
N ALA A 23 18.37 2.24 -12.07
CA ALA A 23 17.61 1.69 -11.01
C ALA A 23 16.21 1.49 -11.60
N MET A 24 15.92 0.29 -12.05
CA MET A 24 14.55 -0.14 -12.23
C MET A 24 13.95 -0.05 -10.84
N THR A 25 13.31 1.08 -10.56
CA THR A 25 12.40 1.15 -9.44
C THR A 25 11.35 0.10 -9.75
N ALA A 26 11.47 -1.06 -9.10
CA ALA A 26 10.36 -2.00 -9.02
C ALA A 26 9.14 -1.17 -8.68
N PRO A 27 7.95 -1.40 -9.33
CA PRO A 27 6.74 -0.72 -8.93
C PRO A 27 6.68 -0.88 -7.42
N ALA A 28 6.68 0.25 -6.70
CA ALA A 28 6.72 0.23 -5.26
C ALA A 28 5.46 -0.50 -4.82
N GLN A 29 5.59 -1.79 -4.52
CA GLN A 29 4.62 -2.48 -3.70
C GLN A 29 4.59 -1.67 -2.42
N ALA A 30 3.37 -1.33 -1.95
CA ALA A 30 3.23 -0.78 -0.63
C ALA A 30 4.05 -1.66 0.31
N SER A 31 5.23 -1.20 0.68
CA SER A 31 6.00 -1.83 1.73
C SER A 31 5.34 -1.37 3.02
N VAL A 32 4.27 -2.05 3.39
CA VAL A 32 3.58 -1.67 4.61
C VAL A 32 3.39 -2.86 5.53
N PRO A 33 4.45 -3.38 6.13
CA PRO A 33 4.30 -3.90 7.47
C PRO A 33 4.48 -2.71 8.42
N GLY A 34 3.45 -2.36 9.17
CA GLY A 34 3.53 -1.25 10.12
C GLY A 34 2.18 -0.72 10.54
N THR A 35 2.20 0.33 11.32
CA THR A 35 0.98 1.05 11.70
C THR A 35 0.77 2.23 10.74
N GLU A 36 -0.34 2.20 10.03
CA GLU A 36 -0.70 3.17 9.00
C GLU A 36 -1.98 3.91 9.35
N GLN A 37 -2.13 5.08 8.77
CA GLN A 37 -3.38 5.82 8.72
C GLN A 37 -3.75 5.98 7.24
N PHE A 38 -4.90 5.49 6.85
CA PHE A 38 -5.36 5.55 5.47
C PHE A 38 -6.24 6.77 5.25
N LYS A 39 -5.73 7.75 4.50
CA LYS A 39 -6.44 8.97 4.16
C LYS A 39 -6.99 8.87 2.73
N ASN A 40 -8.28 9.02 2.56
CA ASN A 40 -8.91 9.00 1.25
C ASN A 40 -8.47 10.20 0.41
N VAL A 41 -7.96 9.94 -0.79
CA VAL A 41 -7.39 10.99 -1.65
C VAL A 41 -8.44 11.98 -2.16
N ALA A 42 -9.69 11.53 -2.40
CA ALA A 42 -10.76 12.40 -2.87
C ALA A 42 -11.31 13.31 -1.78
N THR A 43 -11.48 12.78 -0.55
CA THR A 43 -12.19 13.49 0.52
C THR A 43 -11.27 14.10 1.56
N GLY A 44 -10.06 13.59 1.71
CA GLY A 44 -9.15 13.95 2.79
C GLY A 44 -9.55 13.38 4.15
N PHE A 45 -10.61 12.56 4.25
CA PHE A 45 -11.00 11.86 5.47
C PHE A 45 -10.16 10.60 5.67
N CYS A 46 -9.97 10.23 6.94
CA CYS A 46 -9.27 9.02 7.32
C CYS A 46 -10.21 7.85 7.57
N LEU A 47 -9.75 6.65 7.20
CA LEU A 47 -10.44 5.39 7.49
C LEU A 47 -10.52 5.19 9.00
N ASP A 48 -11.71 5.02 9.49
CA ASP A 48 -12.04 4.96 10.90
C ASP A 48 -12.90 3.73 11.20
N SER A 49 -12.90 3.30 12.44
CA SER A 49 -13.70 2.20 12.92
C SER A 49 -14.18 2.49 14.33
N ASN A 50 -15.04 1.63 14.87
CA ASN A 50 -15.49 1.70 16.25
C ASN A 50 -15.64 0.31 16.89
N ALA A 51 -15.95 0.28 18.18
CA ALA A 51 -16.14 -0.97 18.92
C ALA A 51 -17.35 -1.79 18.42
N ASN A 52 -18.29 -1.15 17.71
CA ASN A 52 -19.44 -1.82 17.09
C ASN A 52 -19.14 -2.40 15.71
N LYS A 53 -17.85 -2.52 15.35
CA LYS A 53 -17.39 -3.11 14.08
C LYS A 53 -17.77 -2.31 12.83
N GLN A 54 -18.24 -1.10 12.97
CA GLN A 54 -18.55 -0.22 11.84
C GLN A 54 -17.26 0.37 11.27
N VAL A 55 -17.21 0.56 9.95
CA VAL A 55 -16.13 1.22 9.22
C VAL A 55 -16.72 2.38 8.43
N TYR A 56 -16.11 3.53 8.55
CA TYR A 56 -16.51 4.77 7.90
C TYR A 56 -15.26 5.65 7.70
N THR A 57 -15.41 6.81 7.09
CA THR A 57 -14.36 7.83 7.11
C THR A 57 -14.74 8.97 8.04
N HIS A 58 -13.75 9.58 8.64
CA HIS A 58 -13.92 10.73 9.53
C HIS A 58 -12.77 11.72 9.37
N GLY A 59 -12.94 12.95 9.85
CA GLY A 59 -11.83 13.90 9.92
C GLY A 59 -10.62 13.23 10.59
N CYS A 60 -9.45 13.40 9.99
CA CYS A 60 -8.23 12.74 10.48
C CYS A 60 -7.89 13.25 11.90
N ASN A 61 -7.62 12.30 12.78
CA ASN A 61 -7.16 12.55 14.14
C ASN A 61 -6.04 11.58 14.50
N SER A 62 -5.42 11.72 15.63
CA SER A 62 -4.33 10.83 16.07
C SER A 62 -4.80 9.62 16.88
N GLY A 63 -6.10 9.38 16.93
CA GLY A 63 -6.72 8.30 17.71
C GLY A 63 -6.45 6.91 17.14
N SER A 64 -6.48 5.92 18.01
CA SER A 64 -6.18 4.52 17.65
C SER A 64 -7.24 3.88 16.76
N TYR A 65 -8.45 4.41 16.71
CA TYR A 65 -9.49 3.93 15.78
C TYR A 65 -9.18 4.25 14.31
N GLN A 66 -8.31 5.22 14.05
CA GLN A 66 -7.84 5.56 12.70
C GLN A 66 -6.46 5.00 12.39
N LYS A 67 -5.90 4.19 13.29
CA LYS A 67 -4.64 3.52 13.08
C LYS A 67 -4.87 2.04 12.78
N TRP A 68 -4.16 1.55 11.78
CA TRP A 68 -4.31 0.21 11.27
C TRP A 68 -2.96 -0.48 11.19
N THR A 69 -2.81 -1.61 11.83
CA THR A 69 -1.62 -2.45 11.68
C THR A 69 -1.77 -3.30 10.43
N VAL A 70 -0.88 -3.07 9.48
CA VAL A 70 -0.81 -3.84 8.23
C VAL A 70 0.25 -4.92 8.39
N SER A 71 -0.15 -6.16 8.23
CA SER A 71 0.74 -7.31 8.37
C SER A 71 0.71 -8.18 7.12
N SER A 72 1.88 -8.58 6.65
CA SER A 72 2.03 -9.47 5.52
C SER A 72 1.56 -10.88 5.88
N VAL A 73 0.73 -11.46 5.03
CA VAL A 73 0.24 -12.84 5.16
C VAL A 73 0.31 -13.54 3.81
N SER A 74 0.13 -14.85 3.78
CA SER A 74 0.05 -15.59 2.51
C SER A 74 -1.11 -15.05 1.66
N GLY A 75 -0.81 -14.53 0.46
CA GLY A 75 -1.79 -14.02 -0.49
C GLY A 75 -2.13 -12.53 -0.36
N GLY A 76 -1.53 -11.79 0.58
CA GLY A 76 -1.77 -10.35 0.73
C GLY A 76 -1.42 -9.79 2.09
N TYR A 77 -2.27 -8.94 2.60
CA TYR A 77 -2.11 -8.26 3.89
C TYR A 77 -3.37 -8.37 4.72
N THR A 78 -3.23 -8.46 6.03
CA THR A 78 -4.31 -8.15 6.97
C THR A 78 -4.18 -6.69 7.40
N VAL A 79 -5.31 -6.05 7.65
CA VAL A 79 -5.41 -4.64 8.07
C VAL A 79 -6.19 -4.62 9.39
N LYS A 80 -5.49 -4.53 10.51
CA LYS A 80 -6.06 -4.66 11.85
C LYS A 80 -6.16 -3.32 12.54
N ASN A 81 -7.35 -2.99 13.02
CA ASN A 81 -7.57 -1.75 13.77
C ASN A 81 -6.84 -1.78 15.12
N VAL A 82 -6.07 -0.75 15.40
CA VAL A 82 -5.24 -0.68 16.63
C VAL A 82 -6.10 -0.59 17.89
N ALA A 83 -7.21 0.15 17.85
CA ALA A 83 -8.07 0.33 19.03
C ALA A 83 -8.83 -0.95 19.39
N THR A 84 -9.34 -1.68 18.40
CA THR A 84 -10.25 -2.80 18.61
C THR A 84 -9.59 -4.17 18.49
N GLY A 85 -8.48 -4.26 17.75
CA GLY A 85 -7.86 -5.52 17.38
C GLY A 85 -8.63 -6.31 16.32
N PHE A 86 -9.72 -5.76 15.77
CA PHE A 86 -10.47 -6.39 14.68
C PHE A 86 -9.82 -6.15 13.33
N CYS A 87 -9.96 -7.11 12.43
CA CYS A 87 -9.48 -7.02 11.06
C CYS A 87 -10.52 -6.36 10.14
N LEU A 88 -10.05 -5.56 9.20
CA LEU A 88 -10.84 -5.00 8.12
C LEU A 88 -11.36 -6.16 7.24
N ASP A 89 -12.66 -6.22 7.07
CA ASP A 89 -13.38 -7.30 6.45
C ASP A 89 -14.36 -6.75 5.40
N SER A 90 -14.72 -7.59 4.45
CA SER A 90 -15.68 -7.25 3.41
C SER A 90 -16.51 -8.50 3.07
N ASN A 91 -17.54 -8.35 2.24
CA ASN A 91 -18.34 -9.45 1.74
C ASN A 91 -18.74 -9.26 0.27
N ALA A 92 -19.36 -10.27 -0.31
CA ALA A 92 -19.82 -10.23 -1.68
C ALA A 92 -20.91 -9.16 -1.93
N GLY A 93 -21.59 -8.71 -0.89
CA GLY A 93 -22.54 -7.60 -0.91
C GLY A 93 -21.90 -6.22 -0.87
N LYS A 94 -20.57 -6.14 -1.02
CA LYS A 94 -19.79 -4.88 -1.03
C LYS A 94 -19.78 -4.12 0.31
N GLN A 95 -20.23 -4.71 1.38
CA GLN A 95 -20.16 -4.13 2.70
C GLN A 95 -18.74 -4.22 3.25
N VAL A 96 -18.34 -3.21 4.03
CA VAL A 96 -17.07 -3.16 4.74
C VAL A 96 -17.33 -2.93 6.23
N TYR A 97 -16.71 -3.73 7.04
CA TYR A 97 -16.82 -3.71 8.50
C TYR A 97 -15.51 -4.24 9.11
N THR A 98 -15.42 -4.26 10.40
CA THR A 98 -14.36 -5.01 11.09
C THR A 98 -14.94 -6.26 11.74
N HIS A 99 -14.13 -7.30 11.86
CA HIS A 99 -14.49 -8.55 12.50
C HIS A 99 -13.28 -9.17 13.19
N ALA A 100 -13.51 -10.09 14.11
CA ALA A 100 -12.42 -10.87 14.70
C ALA A 100 -11.56 -11.48 13.59
N CYS A 101 -10.24 -11.36 13.70
CA CYS A 101 -9.32 -11.85 12.69
C CYS A 101 -9.44 -13.37 12.56
N ASN A 102 -9.71 -13.87 11.36
CA ASN A 102 -10.00 -15.30 11.11
C ASN A 102 -9.10 -15.94 10.04
N GLY A 103 -8.18 -15.17 9.43
CA GLY A 103 -7.32 -15.67 8.37
C GLY A 103 -8.01 -15.95 7.03
N GLY A 104 -9.29 -15.61 6.88
CA GLY A 104 -10.07 -15.80 5.66
C GLY A 104 -9.75 -14.79 4.58
N SER A 105 -10.09 -15.12 3.33
CA SER A 105 -9.80 -14.26 2.16
C SER A 105 -10.59 -12.95 2.14
N TYR A 106 -11.72 -12.87 2.83
CA TYR A 106 -12.47 -11.61 2.99
C TYR A 106 -11.74 -10.59 3.89
N GLN A 107 -10.77 -11.03 4.68
CA GLN A 107 -9.93 -10.19 5.53
C GLN A 107 -8.51 -10.01 4.96
N LYS A 108 -8.27 -10.49 3.75
CA LYS A 108 -7.01 -10.30 3.04
C LYS A 108 -7.16 -9.26 1.94
N TRP A 109 -6.18 -8.38 1.88
CA TRP A 109 -6.15 -7.26 0.95
C TRP A 109 -4.85 -7.25 0.17
N VAL A 110 -4.95 -7.12 -1.14
CA VAL A 110 -3.79 -6.79 -1.97
C VAL A 110 -3.67 -5.27 -1.99
N ILE A 111 -2.57 -4.76 -1.49
CA ILE A 111 -2.31 -3.32 -1.39
C ILE A 111 -1.28 -2.95 -2.44
N ARG A 112 -1.64 -2.06 -3.36
CA ARG A 112 -0.78 -1.62 -4.46
C ARG A 112 -0.78 -0.11 -4.59
N ARG A 113 0.39 0.45 -4.91
CA ARG A 113 0.48 1.87 -5.21
C ARG A 113 -0.29 2.21 -6.48
N SER A 114 -1.03 3.32 -6.45
CA SER A 114 -1.81 3.85 -7.58
C SER A 114 -1.85 5.38 -7.50
N GLY A 115 -1.08 6.04 -8.35
CA GLY A 115 -1.00 7.50 -8.34
C GLY A 115 -0.56 8.06 -7.00
N ALA A 116 -1.36 8.95 -6.41
CA ALA A 116 -1.08 9.63 -5.15
C ALA A 116 -1.32 8.77 -3.88
N GLY A 117 -1.73 7.51 -4.01
CA GLY A 117 -2.03 6.67 -2.86
C GLY A 117 -1.93 5.19 -3.17
N TYR A 118 -2.66 4.41 -2.43
CA TYR A 118 -2.73 2.96 -2.55
C TYR A 118 -4.16 2.52 -2.82
N VAL A 119 -4.31 1.44 -3.55
CA VAL A 119 -5.57 0.73 -3.74
C VAL A 119 -5.52 -0.55 -2.92
N LEU A 120 -6.58 -0.79 -2.14
CA LEU A 120 -6.75 -1.99 -1.32
C LEU A 120 -7.80 -2.88 -1.99
N LYS A 121 -7.37 -3.99 -2.59
CA LYS A 121 -8.24 -4.94 -3.27
C LYS A 121 -8.51 -6.14 -2.38
N ASN A 122 -9.78 -6.43 -2.13
CA ASN A 122 -10.18 -7.60 -1.36
C ASN A 122 -9.88 -8.89 -2.11
N VAL A 123 -9.20 -9.84 -1.47
CA VAL A 123 -8.77 -11.09 -2.11
C VAL A 123 -9.94 -11.98 -2.48
N ALA A 124 -10.98 -12.05 -1.63
CA ALA A 124 -12.13 -12.91 -1.87
C ALA A 124 -13.04 -12.40 -3.01
N THR A 125 -13.24 -11.10 -3.11
CA THR A 125 -14.23 -10.52 -4.03
C THR A 125 -13.61 -9.87 -5.27
N GLY A 126 -12.35 -9.46 -5.20
CA GLY A 126 -11.70 -8.66 -6.24
C GLY A 126 -12.16 -7.20 -6.28
N PHE A 127 -13.08 -6.78 -5.43
CA PHE A 127 -13.48 -5.39 -5.28
C PHE A 127 -12.44 -4.59 -4.51
N VAL A 128 -12.40 -3.29 -4.73
CA VAL A 128 -11.47 -2.38 -4.05
C VAL A 128 -12.19 -1.54 -3.00
N LEU A 129 -11.46 -1.17 -1.96
CA LEU A 129 -11.94 -0.30 -0.89
C LEU A 129 -12.25 1.08 -1.45
N ASP A 130 -13.46 1.55 -1.23
CA ASP A 130 -14.01 2.77 -1.79
C ASP A 130 -14.69 3.60 -0.69
N SER A 131 -14.84 4.87 -0.94
CA SER A 131 -15.50 5.80 -0.03
C SER A 131 -16.27 6.83 -0.83
N ASN A 132 -17.02 7.70 -0.13
CA ASN A 132 -17.71 8.83 -0.74
C ASN A 132 -17.69 10.07 0.18
N ALA A 133 -18.19 11.19 -0.33
CA ALA A 133 -18.27 12.43 0.44
C ALA A 133 -19.19 12.33 1.66
N GLY A 134 -20.11 11.37 1.67
CA GLY A 134 -21.01 11.04 2.79
C GLY A 134 -20.33 10.20 3.89
N LYS A 135 -19.01 10.02 3.83
CA LYS A 135 -18.21 9.27 4.82
C LYS A 135 -18.50 7.76 4.86
N GLN A 136 -19.23 7.24 3.92
CA GLN A 136 -19.48 5.80 3.80
C GLN A 136 -18.25 5.10 3.23
N VAL A 137 -18.01 3.88 3.70
CA VAL A 137 -16.96 2.99 3.20
C VAL A 137 -17.60 1.68 2.74
N TYR A 138 -17.26 1.26 1.57
CA TYR A 138 -17.76 0.05 0.91
C TYR A 138 -16.67 -0.50 -0.02
N THR A 139 -16.91 -1.62 -0.67
CA THR A 139 -16.08 -2.06 -1.79
C THR A 139 -16.82 -1.86 -3.10
N HIS A 140 -16.07 -1.62 -4.18
CA HIS A 140 -16.62 -1.46 -5.51
C HIS A 140 -15.65 -1.99 -6.57
N THR A 141 -16.14 -2.19 -7.78
CA THR A 141 -15.28 -2.47 -8.94
C THR A 141 -14.24 -1.37 -9.10
N ALA A 142 -13.00 -1.76 -9.37
CA ALA A 142 -11.92 -0.79 -9.57
C ALA A 142 -12.22 0.16 -10.73
N ASN A 143 -12.12 1.47 -10.48
CA ASN A 143 -12.43 2.52 -11.47
C ASN A 143 -11.31 3.56 -11.63
N SER A 144 -10.17 3.37 -10.96
CA SER A 144 -9.03 4.29 -10.97
C SER A 144 -9.32 5.70 -10.42
N GLY A 145 -10.44 5.89 -9.73
CA GLY A 145 -10.83 7.17 -9.12
C GLY A 145 -10.15 7.41 -7.77
N ASN A 146 -10.13 8.67 -7.35
CA ASN A 146 -9.52 9.09 -6.09
C ASN A 146 -10.28 8.63 -4.84
N TYR A 147 -11.56 8.29 -4.96
CA TYR A 147 -12.32 7.68 -3.88
C TYR A 147 -11.83 6.27 -3.52
N GLN A 148 -11.11 5.62 -4.44
CA GLN A 148 -10.50 4.29 -4.25
C GLN A 148 -9.01 4.36 -3.93
N ARG A 149 -8.46 5.56 -3.74
CA ARG A 149 -7.05 5.76 -3.38
C ARG A 149 -6.92 6.25 -1.96
N TRP A 150 -5.98 5.66 -1.26
CA TRP A 150 -5.71 5.90 0.16
C TRP A 150 -4.23 6.22 0.35
N SER A 151 -3.93 7.39 0.88
CA SER A 151 -2.56 7.84 1.16
C SER A 151 -2.20 7.67 2.63
#